data_ca310198f10b259a0d6622cf4e17e2ee
#
_entry.id   ca310198f10b259a0d6622cf4e17e2ee
#
_cell.length_a   1.000
_cell.length_b   1.000
_cell.length_c   1.000
_cell.angle_alpha   90.00
_cell.angle_beta   90.00
_cell.angle_gamma   90.00
#
_symmetry.space_group_name_H-M   'P 1'
#
loop_
_entity.id
_entity.type
_entity.pdbx_description
1 polymer ?
#
loop_
_entity_poly.entity_id
_entity_poly.type
_entity_poly.pdbx_seq_one_letter_code
_entity_poly.pdbx_strand_id
1 'polypeptide(L)'
;NWLVEEKNIQASNIGIYGQSLGALTTLQTGAKTQNFAAIALHDPPVDFGTLVREEMEFQGFPPVLYTPVNHYARIFKGENLTEVTPAIALENGNKQPILVFNGKLDKRVLAHHTDDLIKLANDNGIEITTYRYDDMGHVESLWGYNDEFSQAIVSFFNENLG
;
A
#
# COMPACT_ATOMS: atom_id res chain seq x y z
N ASN A 1 8.36 16.91 0.66
CA ASN A 1 8.37 18.28 1.27
C ASN A 1 8.19 19.43 0.26
N TRP A 2 8.55 19.23 -1.04
CA TRP A 2 8.49 20.32 -2.05
C TRP A 2 7.12 21.04 -2.14
N LEU A 3 6.00 20.31 -2.06
CA LEU A 3 4.67 20.92 -2.07
C LEU A 3 4.45 21.83 -0.86
N VAL A 4 4.90 21.42 0.30
CA VAL A 4 4.73 22.18 1.54
C VAL A 4 5.71 23.36 1.58
N GLU A 5 6.99 23.10 1.34
CA GLU A 5 8.08 24.07 1.53
C GLU A 5 8.16 25.10 0.39
N GLU A 6 8.01 24.65 -0.88
CA GLU A 6 8.20 25.51 -2.05
C GLU A 6 6.87 26.03 -2.65
N LYS A 7 5.78 25.30 -2.48
CA LYS A 7 4.46 25.67 -3.00
C LYS A 7 3.50 26.20 -1.94
N ASN A 8 3.90 26.19 -0.67
CA ASN A 8 3.08 26.61 0.47
C ASN A 8 1.71 25.92 0.52
N ILE A 9 1.63 24.66 0.06
CA ILE A 9 0.42 23.86 0.18
C ILE A 9 0.37 23.28 1.59
N GLN A 10 -0.73 23.48 2.29
CA GLN A 10 -0.90 22.91 3.62
C GLN A 10 -0.95 21.37 3.54
N ALA A 11 -0.34 20.70 4.50
CA ALA A 11 -0.32 19.22 4.56
C ALA A 11 -1.75 18.63 4.61
N SER A 12 -2.70 19.35 5.22
CA SER A 12 -4.12 18.98 5.22
C SER A 12 -4.77 18.95 3.83
N ASN A 13 -4.16 19.61 2.83
CA ASN A 13 -4.65 19.67 1.45
C ASN A 13 -3.91 18.72 0.51
N ILE A 14 -3.13 17.78 1.05
CA ILE A 14 -2.35 16.83 0.28
C ILE A 14 -2.86 15.42 0.60
N GLY A 15 -3.37 14.74 -0.42
CA GLY A 15 -3.58 13.29 -0.42
C GLY A 15 -2.50 12.57 -1.18
N ILE A 16 -2.26 11.31 -0.87
CA ILE A 16 -1.29 10.48 -1.58
C ILE A 16 -1.95 9.20 -2.08
N TYR A 17 -1.64 8.82 -3.31
CA TYR A 17 -2.13 7.60 -3.94
C TYR A 17 -0.96 6.72 -4.38
N GLY A 18 -1.03 5.43 -4.13
CA GLY A 18 -0.05 4.45 -4.55
C GLY A 18 -0.66 3.16 -5.06
N GLN A 19 -0.01 2.53 -6.03
CA GLN A 19 -0.41 1.25 -6.62
C GLN A 19 0.67 0.20 -6.41
N SER A 20 0.28 -1.04 -6.09
CA SER A 20 1.21 -2.17 -6.00
C SER A 20 2.40 -1.84 -5.07
N LEU A 21 3.62 -1.97 -5.51
CA LEU A 21 4.82 -1.57 -4.77
C LEU A 21 4.82 -0.08 -4.39
N GLY A 22 4.21 0.79 -5.22
CA GLY A 22 4.00 2.19 -4.88
C GLY A 22 3.05 2.37 -3.68
N ALA A 23 2.07 1.49 -3.49
CA ALA A 23 1.20 1.51 -2.31
C ALA A 23 1.98 1.20 -1.03
N LEU A 24 2.88 0.21 -1.06
CA LEU A 24 3.79 -0.08 0.06
C LEU A 24 4.67 1.12 0.40
N THR A 25 5.26 1.76 -0.63
CA THR A 25 6.07 2.97 -0.45
C THR A 25 5.25 4.12 0.15
N THR A 26 4.00 4.27 -0.29
CA THR A 26 3.05 5.27 0.23
C THR A 26 2.77 5.06 1.72
N LEU A 27 2.46 3.83 2.14
CA LEU A 27 2.27 3.50 3.56
C LEU A 27 3.50 3.81 4.40
N GLN A 28 4.68 3.43 3.94
CA GLN A 28 5.92 3.71 4.66
C GLN A 28 6.28 5.20 4.70
N THR A 29 5.93 5.94 3.65
CA THR A 29 6.09 7.39 3.64
C THR A 29 5.15 8.03 4.66
N GLY A 30 3.91 7.58 4.75
CA GLY A 30 2.92 8.02 5.72
C GLY A 30 3.38 7.90 7.16
N ALA A 31 4.12 6.84 7.46
CA ALA A 31 4.70 6.64 8.79
C ALA A 31 5.82 7.63 9.14
N LYS A 32 6.50 8.16 8.14
CA LYS A 32 7.70 9.01 8.33
C LYS A 32 7.43 10.49 8.25
N THR A 33 6.28 10.90 7.73
CA THR A 33 5.95 12.32 7.53
C THR A 33 4.46 12.58 7.73
N GLN A 34 4.15 13.77 8.26
CA GLN A 34 2.78 14.28 8.42
C GLN A 34 2.37 15.22 7.28
N ASN A 35 3.07 15.19 6.16
CA ASN A 35 2.89 16.12 5.06
C ASN A 35 1.72 15.78 4.12
N PHE A 36 0.80 14.91 4.56
CA PHE A 36 -0.46 14.61 3.86
C PHE A 36 -1.53 14.09 4.83
N ALA A 37 -2.78 14.31 4.45
CA ALA A 37 -3.94 14.08 5.32
C ALA A 37 -4.63 12.74 5.08
N ALA A 38 -4.53 12.18 3.87
CA ALA A 38 -5.25 10.97 3.49
C ALA A 38 -4.43 10.09 2.53
N ILE A 39 -4.65 8.78 2.59
CA ILE A 39 -3.91 7.77 1.83
C ILE A 39 -4.89 6.92 1.01
N ALA A 40 -4.67 6.81 -0.31
CA ALA A 40 -5.39 5.87 -1.16
C ALA A 40 -4.42 4.84 -1.75
N LEU A 41 -4.81 3.58 -1.74
CA LEU A 41 -3.98 2.44 -2.12
C LEU A 41 -4.71 1.54 -3.10
N HIS A 42 -3.98 0.98 -4.06
CA HIS A 42 -4.52 0.02 -5.01
C HIS A 42 -3.64 -1.23 -5.02
N ASP A 43 -4.23 -2.36 -4.67
CA ASP A 43 -3.56 -3.65 -4.49
C ASP A 43 -2.27 -3.53 -3.66
N PRO A 44 -2.37 -3.06 -2.41
CA PRO A 44 -1.23 -2.83 -1.56
C PRO A 44 -0.63 -4.14 -1.03
N PRO A 45 0.66 -4.42 -1.24
CA PRO A 45 1.33 -5.47 -0.49
C PRO A 45 1.59 -4.99 0.96
N VAL A 46 1.42 -5.89 1.93
CA VAL A 46 1.58 -5.59 3.36
C VAL A 46 2.96 -5.98 3.90
N ASP A 47 3.63 -6.89 3.22
CA ASP A 47 4.96 -7.34 3.59
C ASP A 47 5.82 -7.56 2.36
N PHE A 48 6.93 -6.84 2.27
CA PHE A 48 7.79 -6.93 1.07
C PHE A 48 8.47 -8.29 0.95
N GLY A 49 8.83 -8.91 2.07
CA GLY A 49 9.43 -10.23 2.06
C GLY A 49 8.45 -11.31 1.57
N THR A 50 7.19 -11.23 2.01
CA THR A 50 6.11 -12.10 1.53
C THR A 50 5.84 -11.86 0.06
N LEU A 51 5.70 -10.60 -0.37
CA LEU A 51 5.52 -10.25 -1.78
C LEU A 51 6.62 -10.82 -2.67
N VAL A 52 7.89 -10.69 -2.29
CA VAL A 52 9.01 -11.23 -3.08
C VAL A 52 8.93 -12.75 -3.18
N ARG A 53 8.56 -13.45 -2.09
CA ARG A 53 8.39 -14.91 -2.11
C ARG A 53 7.28 -15.33 -3.06
N GLU A 54 6.12 -14.69 -2.96
CA GLU A 54 4.96 -14.97 -3.80
C GLU A 54 5.21 -14.65 -5.26
N GLU A 55 5.89 -13.55 -5.55
CA GLU A 55 6.30 -13.22 -6.92
C GLU A 55 7.29 -14.26 -7.48
N MET A 56 8.23 -14.74 -6.67
CA MET A 56 9.13 -15.83 -7.09
C MET A 56 8.35 -17.11 -7.40
N GLU A 57 7.39 -17.49 -6.58
CA GLU A 57 6.50 -18.65 -6.81
C GLU A 57 5.67 -18.46 -8.07
N PHE A 58 5.10 -17.28 -8.28
CA PHE A 58 4.34 -16.93 -9.49
C PHE A 58 5.20 -17.06 -10.76
N GLN A 59 6.48 -16.68 -10.68
CA GLN A 59 7.44 -16.84 -11.77
C GLN A 59 7.97 -18.27 -11.93
N GLY A 60 7.53 -19.23 -11.09
CA GLY A 60 7.94 -20.63 -11.14
C GLY A 60 9.27 -20.93 -10.43
N PHE A 61 9.79 -20.03 -9.63
CA PHE A 61 10.97 -20.30 -8.81
C PHE A 61 10.63 -21.08 -7.53
N PRO A 62 11.43 -22.08 -7.15
CA PRO A 62 11.21 -22.79 -5.89
C PRO A 62 11.30 -21.84 -4.67
N PRO A 63 10.37 -21.93 -3.69
CA PRO A 63 10.35 -21.06 -2.50
C PRO A 63 11.64 -21.07 -1.69
N VAL A 64 12.39 -22.17 -1.74
CA VAL A 64 13.70 -22.31 -1.06
C VAL A 64 14.72 -21.27 -1.50
N LEU A 65 14.58 -20.71 -2.70
CA LEU A 65 15.47 -19.69 -3.22
C LEU A 65 15.26 -18.31 -2.56
N TYR A 66 14.15 -18.08 -1.87
CA TYR A 66 13.93 -16.83 -1.12
C TYR A 66 15.02 -16.57 -0.08
N THR A 67 15.40 -17.60 0.68
CA THR A 67 16.40 -17.45 1.74
C THR A 67 17.75 -16.94 1.24
N PRO A 68 18.38 -17.53 0.21
CA PRO A 68 19.63 -16.96 -0.34
C PRO A 68 19.44 -15.58 -0.97
N VAL A 69 18.29 -15.27 -1.59
CA VAL A 69 17.99 -13.94 -2.13
C VAL A 69 17.98 -12.89 -1.01
N ASN A 70 17.26 -13.16 0.08
CA ASN A 70 17.23 -12.26 1.23
C ASN A 70 18.61 -12.09 1.89
N HIS A 71 19.38 -13.17 2.01
CA HIS A 71 20.77 -13.10 2.51
C HIS A 71 21.66 -12.24 1.61
N TYR A 72 21.54 -12.39 0.29
CA TYR A 72 22.27 -11.57 -0.66
C TYR A 72 21.90 -10.09 -0.51
N ALA A 73 20.62 -9.76 -0.46
CA ALA A 73 20.13 -8.40 -0.27
C ALA A 73 20.72 -7.78 1.02
N ARG A 74 20.69 -8.55 2.11
CA ARG A 74 21.21 -8.11 3.41
C ARG A 74 22.72 -7.86 3.41
N ILE A 75 23.49 -8.77 2.83
CA ILE A 75 24.97 -8.70 2.87
C ILE A 75 25.51 -7.67 1.87
N PHE A 76 25.00 -7.67 0.64
CA PHE A 76 25.57 -6.88 -0.45
C PHE A 76 24.90 -5.54 -0.69
N LYS A 77 23.65 -5.38 -0.24
CA LYS A 77 22.88 -4.14 -0.41
C LYS A 77 22.55 -3.45 0.90
N GLY A 78 22.78 -4.12 2.03
CA GLY A 78 22.42 -3.60 3.36
C GLY A 78 20.91 -3.58 3.60
N GLU A 79 20.11 -4.25 2.74
CA GLU A 79 18.66 -4.25 2.77
C GLU A 79 18.12 -5.56 3.36
N ASN A 80 17.27 -5.47 4.36
CA ASN A 80 16.56 -6.62 4.89
C ASN A 80 15.11 -6.59 4.38
N LEU A 81 14.77 -7.48 3.47
CA LEU A 81 13.44 -7.51 2.83
C LEU A 81 12.31 -7.75 3.83
N THR A 82 12.60 -8.38 4.97
CA THR A 82 11.61 -8.66 6.02
C THR A 82 11.32 -7.45 6.94
N GLU A 83 12.14 -6.39 6.86
CA GLU A 83 11.94 -5.17 7.65
C GLU A 83 11.11 -4.11 6.92
N VAL A 84 10.84 -4.33 5.62
CA VAL A 84 10.00 -3.45 4.81
C VAL A 84 8.54 -3.88 4.96
N THR A 85 7.94 -3.51 6.07
CA THR A 85 6.55 -3.86 6.38
C THR A 85 5.74 -2.63 6.81
N PRO A 86 4.51 -2.46 6.29
CA PRO A 86 3.59 -1.42 6.74
C PRO A 86 3.18 -1.54 8.20
N ALA A 87 3.30 -2.72 8.82
CA ALA A 87 2.94 -2.91 10.23
C ALA A 87 3.65 -1.86 11.11
N ILE A 88 4.97 -1.73 10.97
CA ILE A 88 5.76 -0.73 11.71
C ILE A 88 5.28 0.70 11.38
N ALA A 89 4.90 0.93 10.13
CA ALA A 89 4.41 2.21 9.66
C ALA A 89 3.08 2.59 10.32
N LEU A 90 2.14 1.66 10.39
CA LEU A 90 0.81 1.87 10.96
C LEU A 90 0.84 1.91 12.50
N GLU A 91 1.71 1.13 13.15
CA GLU A 91 1.86 1.14 14.60
C GLU A 91 2.45 2.44 15.13
N ASN A 92 3.44 3.00 14.44
CA ASN A 92 4.20 4.15 14.90
C ASN A 92 3.91 5.44 14.13
N GLY A 93 3.11 5.35 13.07
CA GLY A 93 2.82 6.46 12.17
C GLY A 93 1.60 7.28 12.55
N ASN A 94 1.27 8.19 11.67
CA ASN A 94 0.06 8.98 11.74
C ASN A 94 -1.15 8.12 11.38
N LYS A 95 -2.28 8.45 11.98
CA LYS A 95 -3.54 7.75 11.77
C LYS A 95 -4.38 8.41 10.67
N GLN A 96 -3.76 8.66 9.51
CA GLN A 96 -4.51 9.16 8.37
C GLN A 96 -5.53 8.10 7.89
N PRO A 97 -6.72 8.52 7.45
CA PRO A 97 -7.68 7.61 6.85
C PRO A 97 -7.12 6.96 5.59
N ILE A 98 -7.46 5.70 5.40
CA ILE A 98 -6.96 4.88 4.28
C ILE A 98 -8.13 4.41 3.42
N LEU A 99 -8.02 4.61 2.10
CA LEU A 99 -8.88 4.02 1.09
C LEU A 99 -8.10 2.91 0.39
N VAL A 100 -8.70 1.73 0.22
CA VAL A 100 -8.08 0.59 -0.47
C VAL A 100 -8.98 0.09 -1.59
N PHE A 101 -8.40 -0.07 -2.78
CA PHE A 101 -8.97 -0.83 -3.87
C PHE A 101 -8.24 -2.17 -4.01
N ASN A 102 -8.97 -3.27 -4.20
CA ASN A 102 -8.37 -4.59 -4.33
C ASN A 102 -9.13 -5.48 -5.31
N GLY A 103 -8.40 -6.04 -6.27
CA GLY A 103 -8.88 -7.10 -7.15
C GLY A 103 -8.71 -8.48 -6.51
N LYS A 104 -9.79 -9.25 -6.33
CA LYS A 104 -9.71 -10.58 -5.70
C LYS A 104 -9.07 -11.66 -6.59
N LEU A 105 -8.99 -11.42 -7.91
CA LEU A 105 -8.28 -12.29 -8.85
C LEU A 105 -6.83 -11.88 -9.07
N ASP A 106 -6.32 -10.94 -8.27
CA ASP A 106 -4.91 -10.53 -8.33
C ASP A 106 -3.99 -11.70 -8.00
N LYS A 107 -3.09 -12.00 -8.95
CA LYS A 107 -2.07 -13.07 -8.85
C LYS A 107 -0.68 -12.56 -8.51
N ARG A 108 -0.51 -11.22 -8.46
CA ARG A 108 0.75 -10.55 -8.16
C ARG A 108 0.80 -10.10 -6.70
N VAL A 109 -0.28 -9.47 -6.24
CA VAL A 109 -0.48 -9.09 -4.84
C VAL A 109 -1.74 -9.80 -4.38
N LEU A 110 -1.58 -10.94 -3.73
CA LEU A 110 -2.69 -11.81 -3.36
C LEU A 110 -3.65 -11.10 -2.39
N ALA A 111 -4.93 -11.44 -2.48
CA ALA A 111 -6.01 -10.76 -1.73
C ALA A 111 -5.79 -10.73 -0.21
N HIS A 112 -5.04 -11.70 0.36
CA HIS A 112 -4.74 -11.72 1.79
C HIS A 112 -3.92 -10.51 2.26
N HIS A 113 -3.10 -9.89 1.39
CA HIS A 113 -2.39 -8.66 1.76
C HIS A 113 -3.36 -7.54 2.15
N THR A 114 -4.50 -7.43 1.45
CA THR A 114 -5.55 -6.48 1.81
C THR A 114 -6.23 -6.88 3.12
N ASP A 115 -6.48 -8.16 3.37
CA ASP A 115 -7.06 -8.64 4.62
C ASP A 115 -6.14 -8.33 5.81
N ASP A 116 -4.85 -8.55 5.66
CA ASP A 116 -3.84 -8.24 6.67
C ASP A 116 -3.75 -6.71 6.93
N LEU A 117 -3.83 -5.89 5.87
CA LEU A 117 -3.86 -4.43 6.01
C LEU A 117 -5.09 -3.95 6.77
N ILE A 118 -6.28 -4.49 6.45
CA ILE A 118 -7.52 -4.17 7.16
C ILE A 118 -7.38 -4.50 8.66
N LYS A 119 -6.85 -5.68 8.95
CA LYS A 119 -6.61 -6.10 10.32
C LYS A 119 -5.65 -5.15 11.04
N LEU A 120 -4.51 -4.84 10.43
CA LEU A 120 -3.53 -3.91 10.98
C LEU A 120 -4.10 -2.52 11.22
N ALA A 121 -4.87 -1.98 10.27
CA ALA A 121 -5.51 -0.68 10.42
C ALA A 121 -6.49 -0.67 11.60
N ASN A 122 -7.35 -1.68 11.70
CA ASN A 122 -8.31 -1.82 12.80
C ASN A 122 -7.62 -1.96 14.16
N ASP A 123 -6.59 -2.81 14.25
CA ASP A 123 -5.82 -3.03 15.49
C ASP A 123 -5.15 -1.73 15.99
N ASN A 124 -4.85 -0.81 15.07
CA ASN A 124 -4.25 0.50 15.35
C ASN A 124 -5.24 1.67 15.42
N GLY A 125 -6.53 1.41 15.26
CA GLY A 125 -7.58 2.43 15.30
C GLY A 125 -7.50 3.43 14.15
N ILE A 126 -7.08 2.94 12.95
CA ILE A 126 -7.02 3.71 11.71
C ILE A 126 -8.29 3.45 10.93
N GLU A 127 -8.93 4.52 10.46
CA GLU A 127 -10.09 4.42 9.59
C GLU A 127 -9.68 3.86 8.23
N ILE A 128 -10.32 2.77 7.81
CA ILE A 128 -10.05 2.13 6.52
C ILE A 128 -11.35 1.84 5.75
N THR A 129 -11.43 2.36 4.54
CA THR A 129 -12.51 2.09 3.58
C THR A 129 -11.99 1.20 2.46
N THR A 130 -12.76 0.18 2.07
CA THR A 130 -12.31 -0.79 1.06
C THR A 130 -13.32 -1.01 -0.05
N TYR A 131 -12.83 -1.04 -1.28
CA TYR A 131 -13.55 -1.49 -2.48
C TYR A 131 -12.88 -2.76 -2.99
N ARG A 132 -13.62 -3.87 -2.99
CA ARG A 132 -13.09 -5.19 -3.36
C ARG A 132 -13.87 -5.76 -4.54
N TYR A 133 -13.18 -6.03 -5.64
CA TYR A 133 -13.76 -6.47 -6.90
C TYR A 133 -13.50 -7.97 -7.11
N ASP A 134 -14.59 -8.74 -7.20
CA ASP A 134 -14.52 -10.21 -7.28
C ASP A 134 -13.93 -10.72 -8.60
N ASP A 135 -14.00 -9.92 -9.66
CA ASP A 135 -13.68 -10.26 -11.04
C ASP A 135 -12.47 -9.50 -11.60
N MET A 136 -11.76 -8.72 -10.78
CA MET A 136 -10.58 -7.94 -11.20
C MET A 136 -9.27 -8.55 -10.70
N GLY A 137 -8.26 -8.47 -11.55
CA GLY A 137 -6.86 -8.79 -11.24
C GLY A 137 -6.08 -7.56 -10.81
N HIS A 138 -4.74 -7.64 -10.95
CA HIS A 138 -3.80 -6.63 -10.48
C HIS A 138 -4.02 -5.25 -11.11
N VAL A 139 -4.44 -4.28 -10.31
CA VAL A 139 -4.70 -2.88 -10.69
C VAL A 139 -5.77 -2.73 -11.79
N GLU A 140 -6.54 -3.78 -12.08
CA GLU A 140 -7.52 -3.77 -13.18
C GLU A 140 -8.79 -2.98 -12.89
N SER A 141 -9.15 -2.75 -11.62
CA SER A 141 -10.34 -1.99 -11.27
C SER A 141 -10.30 -0.52 -11.74
N LEU A 142 -9.12 0.02 -11.97
CA LEU A 142 -8.93 1.34 -12.59
C LEU A 142 -9.57 1.42 -13.98
N TRP A 143 -9.60 0.31 -14.71
CA TRP A 143 -10.19 0.24 -16.05
C TRP A 143 -11.56 -0.44 -16.07
N GLY A 144 -11.70 -1.53 -15.32
CA GLY A 144 -12.92 -2.34 -15.27
C GLY A 144 -14.07 -1.62 -14.58
N TYR A 145 -13.80 -0.84 -13.55
CA TYR A 145 -14.77 -0.09 -12.75
C TYR A 145 -14.42 1.40 -12.69
N ASN A 146 -13.99 1.97 -13.80
CA ASN A 146 -13.43 3.33 -13.88
C ASN A 146 -14.30 4.41 -13.21
N ASP A 147 -15.61 4.39 -13.45
CA ASP A 147 -16.54 5.40 -12.90
C ASP A 147 -16.64 5.27 -11.37
N GLU A 148 -16.84 4.06 -10.86
CA GLU A 148 -16.90 3.80 -9.42
C GLU A 148 -15.55 4.10 -8.74
N PHE A 149 -14.45 3.64 -9.33
CA PHE A 149 -13.10 3.91 -8.85
C PHE A 149 -12.82 5.41 -8.76
N SER A 150 -13.15 6.15 -9.85
CA SER A 150 -12.92 7.59 -9.91
C SER A 150 -13.78 8.35 -8.92
N GLN A 151 -15.06 7.98 -8.78
CA GLN A 151 -15.95 8.58 -7.79
C GLN A 151 -15.49 8.32 -6.37
N ALA A 152 -15.11 7.07 -6.06
CA ALA A 152 -14.66 6.69 -4.72
C ALA A 152 -13.41 7.45 -4.31
N ILE A 153 -12.39 7.53 -5.17
CA ILE A 153 -11.14 8.22 -4.84
C ILE A 153 -11.33 9.74 -4.72
N VAL A 154 -12.17 10.34 -5.58
CA VAL A 154 -12.47 11.78 -5.51
C VAL A 154 -13.27 12.10 -4.26
N SER A 155 -14.33 11.32 -3.94
CA SER A 155 -15.12 11.51 -2.72
C SER A 155 -14.25 11.38 -1.48
N PHE A 156 -13.44 10.32 -1.41
CA PHE A 156 -12.55 10.09 -0.28
C PHE A 156 -11.60 11.27 -0.03
N PHE A 157 -10.95 11.78 -1.07
CA PHE A 157 -10.07 12.93 -0.90
C PHE A 157 -10.84 14.23 -0.57
N ASN A 158 -12.02 14.46 -1.17
CA ASN A 158 -12.83 15.62 -0.82
C ASN A 158 -13.32 15.63 0.64
N GLU A 159 -13.57 14.46 1.21
CA GLU A 159 -14.00 14.30 2.60
C GLU A 159 -12.86 14.47 3.61
N ASN A 160 -11.63 14.17 3.20
CA ASN A 160 -10.47 14.08 4.09
C ASN A 160 -9.38 15.15 3.87
N LEU A 161 -9.52 15.99 2.84
CA LEU A 161 -8.63 17.14 2.61
C LEU A 161 -9.32 18.43 3.06
N GLY A 162 -8.56 19.32 3.72
CA GLY A 162 -9.05 20.57 4.31
C GLY A 162 -8.93 21.82 3.42
#